data_07f71ede84bf5e43e3f43869151f4aed
#
_entry.id   07f71ede84bf5e43e3f43869151f4aed
#
_cell.length_a   1.000
_cell.length_b   1.000
_cell.length_c   1.000
_cell.angle_alpha   90.00
_cell.angle_beta   90.00
_cell.angle_gamma   90.00
#
_symmetry.space_group_name_H-M   'P 1'
#
loop_
_entity.id
_entity.type
_entity.pdbx_description
1 polymer ?
#
loop_
_entity_poly.entity_id
_entity_poly.type
_entity_poly.pdbx_seq_one_letter_code
_entity_poly.pdbx_strand_id
1 'polypeptide(L)'
;IDDTGRIVSFNAQGLTAAEMEEAALIADAFCTNIEFLHLSHYRNLLIVDKKQDLLDNCLINPPHESLGANVDELLADLKNNSLLISNFIDEMKKALERFTRNGIRYMFYPWGVSERKTMQSFAKLHNKKSGVVCATEIVKGIARAMDMEQPDIEGGTADIDTDIAEKA
;
A
#
# COMPACT_ATOMS: atom_id res chain seq x y z
N ILE A 1 -15.43 -0.74 -2.84
CA ILE A 1 -16.20 -0.58 -4.10
C ILE A 1 -17.67 -0.78 -3.83
N ASP A 2 -18.54 -0.13 -4.60
CA ASP A 2 -19.98 -0.37 -4.58
C ASP A 2 -20.38 -1.65 -5.35
N ASP A 3 -21.68 -1.90 -5.47
CA ASP A 3 -22.25 -3.06 -6.17
C ASP A 3 -22.01 -3.01 -7.70
N THR A 4 -21.72 -1.83 -8.26
CA THR A 4 -21.37 -1.65 -9.68
C THR A 4 -19.85 -1.74 -9.94
N GLY A 5 -19.03 -1.98 -8.91
CA GLY A 5 -17.57 -2.07 -9.02
C GLY A 5 -16.86 -0.73 -9.05
N ARG A 6 -17.48 0.36 -8.61
CA ARG A 6 -16.86 1.68 -8.57
C ARG A 6 -16.21 1.95 -7.23
N ILE A 7 -15.05 2.62 -7.26
CA ILE A 7 -14.32 3.00 -6.05
C ILE A 7 -15.10 4.08 -5.30
N VAL A 8 -15.54 3.78 -4.08
CA VAL A 8 -16.24 4.73 -3.19
C VAL A 8 -15.36 5.23 -2.06
N SER A 9 -14.29 4.51 -1.74
CA SER A 9 -13.32 4.88 -0.71
C SER A 9 -11.98 4.22 -1.03
N PHE A 10 -10.87 4.88 -0.70
CA PHE A 10 -9.50 4.37 -0.90
C PHE A 10 -8.83 3.92 0.40
N ASN A 11 -9.43 4.22 1.55
CA ASN A 11 -8.85 3.97 2.88
C ASN A 11 -9.63 2.93 3.71
N ALA A 12 -10.38 2.06 3.03
CA ALA A 12 -11.20 1.01 3.66
C ALA A 12 -12.20 1.57 4.69
N GLN A 13 -12.76 2.74 4.41
CA GLN A 13 -13.75 3.39 5.28
C GLN A 13 -14.88 2.43 5.66
N GLY A 14 -15.16 2.33 6.96
CA GLY A 14 -16.16 1.42 7.50
C GLY A 14 -15.60 0.12 8.08
N LEU A 15 -14.32 -0.23 7.82
CA LEU A 15 -13.62 -1.28 8.55
C LEU A 15 -12.96 -0.72 9.82
N THR A 16 -12.99 -1.52 10.87
CA THR A 16 -12.19 -1.28 12.07
C THR A 16 -10.73 -1.68 11.85
N ALA A 17 -9.81 -1.22 12.69
CA ALA A 17 -8.42 -1.63 12.65
C ALA A 17 -8.26 -3.16 12.73
N ALA A 18 -9.00 -3.82 13.64
CA ALA A 18 -8.97 -5.26 13.78
C ALA A 18 -9.45 -6.01 12.52
N GLU A 19 -10.46 -5.48 11.82
CA GLU A 19 -10.94 -6.08 10.56
C GLU A 19 -9.92 -5.86 9.42
N MET A 20 -9.19 -4.75 9.41
CA MET A 20 -8.11 -4.52 8.45
C MET A 20 -6.93 -5.49 8.71
N GLU A 21 -6.56 -5.71 9.97
CA GLU A 21 -5.56 -6.71 10.35
C GLU A 21 -6.01 -8.13 9.95
N GLU A 22 -7.26 -8.48 10.21
CA GLU A 22 -7.82 -9.77 9.80
C GLU A 22 -7.79 -9.96 8.29
N ALA A 23 -8.15 -8.93 7.52
CA ALA A 23 -8.04 -8.95 6.06
C ALA A 23 -6.59 -9.15 5.60
N ALA A 24 -5.64 -8.51 6.25
CA ALA A 24 -4.21 -8.67 5.97
C ALA A 24 -3.70 -10.09 6.26
N LEU A 25 -4.11 -10.70 7.37
CA LEU A 25 -3.79 -12.09 7.70
C LEU A 25 -4.35 -13.07 6.67
N ILE A 26 -5.56 -12.82 6.15
CA ILE A 26 -6.14 -13.63 5.06
C ILE A 26 -5.27 -13.50 3.81
N ALA A 27 -4.85 -12.30 3.45
CA ALA A 27 -4.02 -12.07 2.27
C ALA A 27 -2.66 -12.74 2.38
N ASP A 28 -2.00 -12.63 3.53
CA ASP A 28 -0.71 -13.28 3.80
C ASP A 28 -0.80 -14.81 3.68
N ALA A 29 -1.85 -15.41 4.25
CA ALA A 29 -2.09 -16.85 4.18
C ALA A 29 -2.33 -17.37 2.75
N PHE A 30 -2.82 -16.53 1.84
CA PHE A 30 -3.04 -16.87 0.44
C PHE A 30 -1.80 -16.74 -0.44
N CYS A 31 -0.80 -16.01 0.02
CA CYS A 31 0.38 -15.68 -0.77
C CYS A 31 1.42 -16.81 -0.73
N THR A 32 1.47 -17.65 -1.78
CA THR A 32 2.51 -18.68 -1.92
C THR A 32 3.73 -18.21 -2.73
N ASN A 33 3.52 -17.27 -3.67
CA ASN A 33 4.56 -16.72 -4.56
C ASN A 33 4.60 -15.18 -4.54
N ILE A 34 3.90 -14.57 -3.61
CA ILE A 34 3.88 -13.13 -3.33
C ILE A 34 4.23 -12.97 -1.86
N GLU A 35 5.14 -12.06 -1.53
CA GLU A 35 5.32 -11.65 -0.15
C GLU A 35 4.33 -10.51 0.13
N PHE A 36 3.46 -10.70 1.11
CA PHE A 36 2.48 -9.71 1.54
C PHE A 36 2.92 -9.12 2.87
N LEU A 37 3.08 -7.80 2.92
CA LEU A 37 3.46 -7.09 4.13
C LEU A 37 2.34 -6.13 4.53
N HIS A 38 1.74 -6.36 5.68
CA HIS A 38 0.88 -5.37 6.33
C HIS A 38 1.72 -4.29 6.98
N LEU A 39 1.50 -3.03 6.62
CA LEU A 39 2.25 -1.89 7.16
C LEU A 39 1.47 -1.20 8.28
N SER A 40 0.28 -0.70 7.96
CA SER A 40 -0.60 -0.07 8.94
C SER A 40 -2.00 0.15 8.35
N HIS A 41 -3.04 -0.08 9.13
CA HIS A 41 -4.43 0.16 8.72
C HIS A 41 -4.73 -0.45 7.34
N TYR A 42 -5.06 0.37 6.34
CA TYR A 42 -5.36 -0.06 4.96
C TYR A 42 -4.12 -0.15 4.05
N ARG A 43 -2.92 0.15 4.58
CA ARG A 43 -1.68 0.18 3.79
C ARG A 43 -0.98 -1.16 3.85
N ASN A 44 -0.73 -1.72 2.67
CA ASN A 44 -0.05 -3.00 2.50
C ASN A 44 0.95 -2.90 1.35
N LEU A 45 1.91 -3.80 1.32
CA LEU A 45 2.89 -3.92 0.27
C LEU A 45 2.86 -5.34 -0.29
N LEU A 46 2.80 -5.46 -1.61
CA LEU A 46 3.00 -6.72 -2.32
C LEU A 46 4.41 -6.73 -2.93
N ILE A 47 5.16 -7.78 -2.68
CA ILE A 47 6.49 -7.98 -3.27
C ILE A 47 6.43 -9.23 -4.14
N VAL A 48 6.76 -9.09 -5.42
CA VAL A 48 6.78 -10.17 -6.40
C VAL A 48 8.17 -10.30 -7.01
N ASP A 49 8.57 -11.52 -7.40
CA ASP A 49 9.83 -11.72 -8.11
C ASP A 49 9.68 -11.22 -9.55
N LYS A 50 10.52 -10.27 -9.94
CA LYS A 50 10.55 -9.69 -11.29
C LYS A 50 10.64 -10.74 -12.41
N LYS A 51 11.24 -11.90 -12.16
CA LYS A 51 11.36 -12.97 -13.15
C LYS A 51 10.04 -13.68 -13.45
N GLN A 52 9.06 -13.53 -12.58
CA GLN A 52 7.78 -14.22 -12.67
C GLN A 52 6.67 -13.34 -13.27
N ASP A 53 6.87 -12.02 -13.35
CA ASP A 53 5.82 -11.09 -13.74
C ASP A 53 6.31 -9.90 -14.58
N LEU A 54 5.57 -9.58 -15.64
CA LEU A 54 5.84 -8.47 -16.56
C LEU A 54 5.12 -7.19 -16.10
N LEU A 55 5.46 -6.69 -14.90
CA LEU A 55 4.83 -5.50 -14.33
C LEU A 55 5.47 -4.17 -14.77
N ASP A 56 6.57 -4.22 -15.50
CA ASP A 56 7.41 -3.05 -15.82
C ASP A 56 6.69 -1.89 -16.53
N ASN A 57 5.56 -2.17 -17.19
CA ASN A 57 4.81 -1.18 -17.97
C ASN A 57 3.36 -0.97 -17.46
N CYS A 58 3.00 -1.52 -16.30
CA CYS A 58 1.68 -1.35 -15.76
C CYS A 58 1.53 0.00 -15.05
N LEU A 59 0.85 0.94 -15.71
CA LEU A 59 0.45 2.21 -15.11
C LEU A 59 -0.93 2.04 -14.47
N ILE A 60 -0.96 2.04 -13.14
CA ILE A 60 -2.21 1.93 -12.39
C ILE A 60 -2.43 3.24 -11.65
N ASN A 61 -3.56 3.88 -11.93
CA ASN A 61 -3.90 5.12 -11.25
C ASN A 61 -4.13 4.88 -9.76
N PRO A 62 -3.65 5.79 -8.89
CA PRO A 62 -3.90 5.69 -7.46
C PRO A 62 -5.39 5.70 -7.13
N PRO A 63 -5.86 4.90 -6.17
CA PRO A 63 -7.29 4.81 -5.86
C PRO A 63 -7.88 6.13 -5.34
N HIS A 64 -7.08 6.98 -4.71
CA HIS A 64 -7.52 8.30 -4.23
C HIS A 64 -7.75 9.31 -5.36
N GLU A 65 -7.14 9.11 -6.54
CA GLU A 65 -7.38 9.91 -7.74
C GLU A 65 -8.46 9.28 -8.65
N SER A 66 -8.99 8.11 -8.28
CA SER A 66 -9.88 7.30 -9.12
C SER A 66 -11.24 7.05 -8.49
N LEU A 67 -11.68 7.91 -7.56
CA LEU A 67 -13.01 7.78 -6.96
C LEU A 67 -14.10 7.86 -8.03
N GLY A 68 -15.06 6.95 -7.97
CA GLY A 68 -16.15 6.80 -8.94
C GLY A 68 -15.77 6.03 -10.22
N ALA A 69 -14.49 5.71 -10.46
CA ALA A 69 -14.07 4.90 -11.59
C ALA A 69 -14.32 3.40 -11.33
N ASN A 70 -14.50 2.63 -12.40
CA ASN A 70 -14.69 1.18 -12.33
C ASN A 70 -13.34 0.49 -12.08
N VAL A 71 -13.27 -0.34 -11.05
CA VAL A 71 -12.03 -1.01 -10.63
C VAL A 71 -11.53 -2.05 -11.63
N ASP A 72 -12.42 -2.74 -12.33
CA ASP A 72 -12.01 -3.75 -13.31
C ASP A 72 -11.39 -3.10 -14.56
N GLU A 73 -11.87 -1.91 -14.95
CA GLU A 73 -11.25 -1.11 -16.02
C GLU A 73 -9.86 -0.61 -15.61
N LEU A 74 -9.72 -0.09 -14.37
CA LEU A 74 -8.44 0.42 -13.86
C LEU A 74 -7.38 -0.67 -13.70
N LEU A 75 -7.78 -1.90 -13.37
CA LEU A 75 -6.87 -3.03 -13.15
C LEU A 75 -6.72 -3.94 -14.38
N ALA A 76 -7.36 -3.63 -15.51
CA ALA A 76 -7.36 -4.47 -16.70
C ALA A 76 -5.93 -4.79 -17.19
N ASP A 77 -5.09 -3.77 -17.33
CA ASP A 77 -3.71 -3.95 -17.78
C ASP A 77 -2.89 -4.79 -16.80
N LEU A 78 -3.04 -4.56 -15.51
CA LEU A 78 -2.35 -5.34 -14.48
C LEU A 78 -2.76 -6.81 -14.54
N LYS A 79 -4.06 -7.07 -14.62
CA LYS A 79 -4.61 -8.44 -14.68
C LYS A 79 -4.19 -9.17 -15.95
N ASN A 80 -4.07 -8.47 -17.08
CA ASN A 80 -3.62 -9.04 -18.34
C ASN A 80 -2.11 -9.35 -18.37
N ASN A 81 -1.30 -8.59 -17.65
CA ASN A 81 0.16 -8.74 -17.63
C ASN A 81 0.67 -9.64 -16.51
N SER A 82 -0.12 -9.86 -15.46
CA SER A 82 0.26 -10.69 -14.32
C SER A 82 -0.86 -11.65 -13.92
N LEU A 83 -0.72 -12.91 -14.27
CA LEU A 83 -1.64 -13.95 -13.82
C LEU A 83 -1.59 -14.12 -12.29
N LEU A 84 -0.41 -13.95 -11.70
CA LEU A 84 -0.20 -14.06 -10.26
C LEU A 84 -1.01 -12.99 -9.49
N ILE A 85 -0.90 -11.73 -9.90
CA ILE A 85 -1.64 -10.63 -9.29
C ILE A 85 -3.14 -10.71 -9.61
N SER A 86 -3.50 -11.13 -10.83
CA SER A 86 -4.92 -11.35 -11.19
C SER A 86 -5.57 -12.37 -10.26
N ASN A 87 -4.93 -13.52 -10.05
CA ASN A 87 -5.42 -14.56 -9.15
C ASN A 87 -5.52 -14.04 -7.70
N PHE A 88 -4.51 -13.31 -7.23
CA PHE A 88 -4.53 -12.70 -5.91
C PHE A 88 -5.75 -11.77 -5.74
N ILE A 89 -5.98 -10.86 -6.69
CA ILE A 89 -7.11 -9.93 -6.64
C ILE A 89 -8.45 -10.70 -6.59
N ASP A 90 -8.62 -11.70 -7.45
CA ASP A 90 -9.89 -12.42 -7.58
C ASP A 90 -10.17 -13.30 -6.35
N GLU A 91 -9.15 -13.95 -5.77
CA GLU A 91 -9.28 -14.70 -4.54
C GLU A 91 -9.54 -13.80 -3.33
N MET A 92 -8.86 -12.65 -3.26
CA MET A 92 -9.09 -11.69 -2.18
C MET A 92 -10.49 -11.05 -2.27
N LYS A 93 -11.01 -10.76 -3.47
CA LYS A 93 -12.39 -10.31 -3.62
C LYS A 93 -13.38 -11.29 -2.98
N LYS A 94 -13.21 -12.60 -3.19
CA LYS A 94 -14.05 -13.65 -2.57
C LYS A 94 -13.84 -13.72 -1.06
N ALA A 95 -12.60 -13.77 -0.60
CA ALA A 95 -12.27 -13.91 0.81
C ALA A 95 -12.76 -12.73 1.66
N LEU A 96 -12.79 -11.53 1.09
CA LEU A 96 -13.23 -10.31 1.77
C LEU A 96 -14.75 -10.06 1.69
N GLU A 97 -15.52 -10.89 0.98
CA GLU A 97 -17.00 -10.77 0.92
C GLU A 97 -17.65 -10.74 2.30
N ARG A 98 -17.08 -11.43 3.28
CA ARG A 98 -17.59 -11.46 4.68
C ARG A 98 -17.58 -10.09 5.37
N PHE A 99 -16.76 -9.15 4.89
CA PHE A 99 -16.72 -7.78 5.40
C PHE A 99 -17.73 -6.85 4.70
N THR A 100 -18.42 -7.34 3.67
CA THR A 100 -19.40 -6.54 2.91
C THR A 100 -20.51 -6.02 3.83
N ARG A 101 -20.77 -4.71 3.74
CA ARG A 101 -21.83 -4.07 4.51
C ARG A 101 -22.43 -2.89 3.74
N ASN A 102 -23.75 -2.73 3.83
CA ASN A 102 -24.49 -1.63 3.18
C ASN A 102 -24.19 -1.50 1.66
N GLY A 103 -24.01 -2.60 0.95
CA GLY A 103 -23.68 -2.61 -0.47
C GLY A 103 -22.20 -2.26 -0.78
N ILE A 104 -21.36 -2.00 0.24
CA ILE A 104 -19.94 -1.74 0.05
C ILE A 104 -19.15 -3.02 0.23
N ARG A 105 -18.34 -3.36 -0.79
CA ARG A 105 -17.39 -4.49 -0.80
C ARG A 105 -15.98 -3.96 -0.64
N TYR A 106 -15.12 -4.74 0.00
CA TYR A 106 -13.71 -4.41 0.21
C TYR A 106 -12.81 -5.27 -0.68
N MET A 107 -11.70 -4.71 -1.09
CA MET A 107 -10.68 -5.41 -1.88
C MET A 107 -9.31 -4.80 -1.66
N PHE A 108 -8.26 -5.57 -1.93
CA PHE A 108 -6.93 -5.01 -2.12
C PHE A 108 -6.81 -4.45 -3.53
N TYR A 109 -6.33 -3.22 -3.64
CA TYR A 109 -6.13 -2.51 -4.89
C TYR A 109 -4.63 -2.27 -5.11
N PRO A 110 -3.94 -3.12 -5.88
CA PRO A 110 -2.51 -2.94 -6.18
C PRO A 110 -2.29 -1.71 -7.06
N TRP A 111 -1.34 -0.86 -6.70
CA TRP A 111 -0.93 0.30 -7.47
C TRP A 111 0.50 0.71 -7.12
N GLY A 112 1.10 1.62 -7.87
CA GLY A 112 2.43 2.14 -7.60
C GLY A 112 3.53 1.11 -7.84
N VAL A 113 3.42 0.34 -8.93
CA VAL A 113 4.43 -0.67 -9.30
C VAL A 113 5.80 -0.01 -9.44
N SER A 114 6.80 -0.56 -8.75
CA SER A 114 8.16 -0.06 -8.79
C SER A 114 9.17 -1.16 -8.47
N GLU A 115 10.42 -0.95 -8.86
CA GLU A 115 11.53 -1.82 -8.50
C GLU A 115 12.32 -1.27 -7.32
N ARG A 116 12.87 -2.18 -6.53
CA ARG A 116 13.85 -1.79 -5.51
C ARG A 116 15.11 -1.25 -6.18
N LYS A 117 15.42 0.01 -5.95
CA LYS A 117 16.64 0.67 -6.43
C LYS A 117 17.52 1.07 -5.26
N THR A 118 18.83 0.94 -5.45
CA THR A 118 19.80 1.47 -4.49
C THR A 118 19.89 2.98 -4.66
N MET A 119 19.62 3.72 -3.61
CA MET A 119 19.77 5.17 -3.58
C MET A 119 21.16 5.55 -3.05
N GLN A 120 21.70 6.65 -3.54
CA GLN A 120 22.91 7.21 -2.98
C GLN A 120 22.58 7.90 -1.65
N SER A 121 23.45 7.76 -0.63
CA SER A 121 23.21 8.39 0.66
C SER A 121 23.16 9.91 0.53
N PHE A 122 22.32 10.55 1.35
CA PHE A 122 22.18 12.00 1.38
C PHE A 122 23.51 12.69 1.65
N ALA A 123 24.30 12.14 2.56
CA ALA A 123 25.61 12.67 2.90
C ALA A 123 26.57 12.70 1.70
N LYS A 124 26.55 11.68 0.84
CA LYS A 124 27.36 11.67 -0.40
C LYS A 124 26.89 12.67 -1.43
N LEU A 125 25.57 12.87 -1.54
CA LEU A 125 24.98 13.81 -2.51
C LEU A 125 25.22 15.27 -2.12
N HIS A 126 25.11 15.60 -0.82
CA HIS A 126 25.04 16.98 -0.35
C HIS A 126 26.21 17.38 0.56
N ASN A 127 27.13 16.44 0.85
CA ASN A 127 28.23 16.63 1.82
C ASN A 127 27.74 17.14 3.19
N LYS A 128 26.60 16.63 3.65
CA LYS A 128 25.96 17.01 4.92
C LYS A 128 25.32 15.80 5.57
N LYS A 129 25.39 15.72 6.89
CA LYS A 129 24.54 14.82 7.67
C LYS A 129 23.12 15.35 7.64
N SER A 130 22.17 14.47 7.68
CA SER A 130 20.73 14.79 7.65
C SER A 130 19.95 13.84 8.51
N GLY A 131 18.86 14.33 9.07
CA GLY A 131 17.87 13.54 9.77
C GLY A 131 16.47 13.86 9.25
N VAL A 132 15.55 12.95 9.49
CA VAL A 132 14.13 13.10 9.14
C VAL A 132 13.27 12.74 10.34
N VAL A 133 12.42 13.66 10.73
CA VAL A 133 11.34 13.43 11.69
C VAL A 133 10.04 13.28 10.90
N CYS A 134 9.51 12.07 10.84
CA CYS A 134 8.26 11.80 10.11
C CYS A 134 7.55 10.58 10.68
N ALA A 135 6.24 10.51 10.46
CA ALA A 135 5.41 9.37 10.86
C ALA A 135 5.01 8.48 9.67
N THR A 136 5.03 9.01 8.43
CA THR A 136 4.59 8.28 7.25
C THR A 136 5.64 7.29 6.75
N GLU A 137 5.22 6.08 6.42
CA GLU A 137 6.07 4.96 6.01
C GLU A 137 6.88 5.28 4.74
N ILE A 138 6.29 6.02 3.79
CA ILE A 138 6.97 6.40 2.54
C ILE A 138 8.18 7.29 2.84
N VAL A 139 8.01 8.31 3.69
CA VAL A 139 9.10 9.23 4.05
C VAL A 139 10.18 8.51 4.87
N LYS A 140 9.78 7.65 5.82
CA LYS A 140 10.71 6.78 6.56
C LYS A 140 11.50 5.87 5.60
N GLY A 141 10.82 5.30 4.60
CA GLY A 141 11.46 4.46 3.58
C GLY A 141 12.50 5.20 2.75
N ILE A 142 12.18 6.42 2.29
CA ILE A 142 13.12 7.29 1.55
C ILE A 142 14.31 7.65 2.43
N ALA A 143 14.08 8.08 3.67
CA ALA A 143 15.13 8.44 4.60
C ALA A 143 16.08 7.26 4.86
N ARG A 144 15.54 6.07 5.07
CA ARG A 144 16.33 4.84 5.23
C ARG A 144 17.12 4.48 3.97
N ALA A 145 16.51 4.61 2.79
CA ALA A 145 17.19 4.34 1.52
C ALA A 145 18.33 5.32 1.23
N MET A 146 18.23 6.55 1.74
CA MET A 146 19.26 7.60 1.64
C MET A 146 20.21 7.69 2.82
N ASP A 147 20.17 6.71 3.73
CA ASP A 147 21.04 6.66 4.92
C ASP A 147 20.97 7.93 5.79
N MET A 148 19.74 8.42 6.00
CA MET A 148 19.44 9.57 6.86
C MET A 148 19.10 9.08 8.27
N GLU A 149 19.45 9.87 9.28
CA GLU A 149 19.07 9.60 10.67
C GLU A 149 17.53 9.69 10.82
N GLN A 150 16.93 8.78 11.57
CA GLN A 150 15.49 8.75 11.84
C GLN A 150 15.31 8.66 13.36
N PRO A 151 15.30 9.79 14.07
CA PRO A 151 15.00 9.77 15.50
C PRO A 151 13.58 9.24 15.72
N ASP A 152 13.44 8.36 16.70
CA ASP A 152 12.14 7.89 17.15
C ASP A 152 11.53 8.92 18.08
N ILE A 153 10.35 9.45 17.73
CA ILE A 153 9.68 10.51 18.48
C ILE A 153 8.41 9.91 19.09
N GLU A 154 8.38 9.86 20.41
CA GLU A 154 7.20 9.41 21.15
C GLU A 154 6.02 10.37 20.87
N GLY A 155 4.83 9.84 20.56
CA GLY A 155 3.67 10.64 20.19
C GLY A 155 3.74 11.32 18.82
N GLY A 156 4.79 11.07 18.03
CA GLY A 156 4.94 11.59 16.68
C GLY A 156 4.07 10.85 15.68
N THR A 157 2.78 11.18 15.59
CA THR A 157 1.83 10.59 14.61
C THR A 157 1.81 11.38 13.31
N ALA A 158 1.15 10.83 12.27
CA ALA A 158 0.88 11.52 11.00
C ALA A 158 -0.47 12.25 11.01
N ASP A 159 -1.14 12.32 12.14
CA ASP A 159 -2.48 12.88 12.30
C ASP A 159 -2.46 14.16 13.16
N ILE A 160 -3.63 14.75 13.38
CA ILE A 160 -3.84 16.00 14.14
C ILE A 160 -3.49 15.89 15.63
N ASP A 161 -3.40 14.67 16.16
CA ASP A 161 -3.03 14.36 17.53
C ASP A 161 -1.51 14.27 17.75
N THR A 162 -0.73 14.62 16.73
CA THR A 162 0.74 14.53 16.80
C THR A 162 1.31 15.48 17.86
N ASP A 163 2.28 15.02 18.65
CA ASP A 163 3.03 15.88 19.56
C ASP A 163 4.03 16.74 18.78
N ILE A 164 3.66 18.01 18.60
CA ILE A 164 4.48 18.97 17.87
C ILE A 164 5.72 19.37 18.67
N ALA A 165 5.62 19.40 19.99
CA ALA A 165 6.75 19.80 20.84
C ALA A 165 7.86 18.76 20.81
N GLU A 166 7.51 17.48 20.84
CA GLU A 166 8.47 16.38 20.73
C GLU A 166 9.12 16.26 19.33
N LYS A 167 8.46 16.81 18.29
CA LYS A 167 9.00 16.87 16.93
C LYS A 167 9.95 18.04 16.68
N ALA A 168 9.94 19.05 17.50
CA ALA A 168 10.73 20.26 17.33
C ALA A 168 12.14 20.11 17.85
#